data_40483fceca564fc4fe4f18c98cd27e4d
#
_entry.id   40483fceca564fc4fe4f18c98cd27e4d
#
_cell.length_a   1.000
_cell.length_b   1.000
_cell.length_c   1.000
_cell.angle_alpha   90.00
_cell.angle_beta   90.00
_cell.angle_gamma   90.00
#
_symmetry.space_group_name_H-M   'P 1'
#
loop_
_entity.id
_entity.type
_entity.pdbx_description
1 polymer ?
#
loop_
_entity_poly.entity_id
_entity_poly.type
_entity_poly.pdbx_seq_one_letter_code
_entity_poly.pdbx_strand_id
1 'polypeptide(L)'
;MHNIRAMPLNWDEILTILFVVFNPLKVIGPFATATRGTEPAFCRQLAWRATLFAAIEVVVAVVLGQINLIRWGIRYAILLLAGGIIWFLVALMTVLQPYFPALQRRPAVERPTLALAFTPLASPTIVTPYGVATLIILMASMPTFGLQGVVLVLTGVILLLNWGAMVLARPILRVLAIPLELVGWVLGVLQVALGLDLIYVAVVSLSGVGRM
;
A
#
# COMPACT_ATOMS: atom_id res chain seq x y z
N MET A 1 3.07 -31.27 10.41
CA MET A 1 3.10 -29.82 10.73
C MET A 1 4.56 -29.38 10.65
N HIS A 2 5.02 -28.96 9.48
CA HIS A 2 6.41 -28.53 9.33
C HIS A 2 6.41 -27.01 9.23
N ASN A 3 7.03 -26.42 10.23
CA ASN A 3 7.33 -24.99 10.32
C ASN A 3 8.02 -24.56 9.02
N ILE A 4 7.28 -23.88 8.13
CA ILE A 4 7.90 -22.85 7.32
C ILE A 4 8.28 -21.81 8.38
N ARG A 5 9.56 -21.84 8.79
CA ARG A 5 10.11 -20.76 9.60
C ARG A 5 9.82 -19.48 8.80
N ALA A 6 8.80 -18.75 9.23
CA ALA A 6 8.75 -17.34 8.90
C ALA A 6 10.16 -16.84 9.27
N MET A 7 10.94 -16.43 8.28
CA MET A 7 12.18 -15.71 8.59
C MET A 7 11.76 -14.61 9.55
N PRO A 8 12.41 -14.47 10.70
CA PRO A 8 12.12 -13.36 11.58
C PRO A 8 12.43 -12.10 10.77
N LEU A 9 11.38 -11.51 10.16
CA LEU A 9 11.51 -10.24 9.46
C LEU A 9 12.01 -9.24 10.51
N ASN A 10 13.16 -8.64 10.24
CA ASN A 10 13.67 -7.56 11.06
C ASN A 10 12.75 -6.34 10.93
N TRP A 11 12.76 -5.47 11.93
CA TRP A 11 11.90 -4.28 11.95
C TRP A 11 12.13 -3.35 10.76
N ASP A 12 13.38 -3.26 10.29
CA ASP A 12 13.79 -2.51 9.11
C ASP A 12 13.21 -3.10 7.82
N GLU A 13 13.14 -4.43 7.70
CA GLU A 13 12.51 -5.12 6.57
C GLU A 13 11.00 -4.86 6.54
N ILE A 14 10.33 -4.99 7.70
CA ILE A 14 8.89 -4.71 7.82
C ILE A 14 8.61 -3.24 7.45
N LEU A 15 9.39 -2.31 8.00
CA LEU A 15 9.26 -0.90 7.71
C LEU A 15 9.48 -0.60 6.23
N THR A 16 10.48 -1.21 5.62
CA THR A 16 10.78 -1.06 4.19
C THR A 16 9.63 -1.58 3.33
N ILE A 17 9.11 -2.77 3.63
CA ILE A 17 7.94 -3.33 2.92
C ILE A 17 6.74 -2.39 3.05
N LEU A 18 6.42 -1.95 4.27
CA LEU A 18 5.30 -1.03 4.50
C LEU A 18 5.50 0.32 3.79
N PHE A 19 6.74 0.85 3.77
CA PHE A 19 7.06 2.09 3.06
C PHE A 19 6.87 1.93 1.54
N VAL A 20 7.32 0.84 0.95
CA VAL A 20 7.15 0.56 -0.48
C VAL A 20 5.68 0.36 -0.84
N VAL A 21 4.91 -0.31 0.03
CA VAL A 21 3.50 -0.64 -0.18
C VAL A 21 2.61 0.59 -0.08
N PHE A 22 2.71 1.34 1.02
CA PHE A 22 1.89 2.54 1.26
C PHE A 22 2.48 3.81 0.64
N ASN A 23 3.71 3.78 0.21
CA ASN A 23 4.46 4.76 -0.57
C ASN A 23 3.99 6.22 -0.41
N PRO A 24 4.49 6.95 0.61
CA PRO A 24 4.07 8.33 0.88
C PRO A 24 4.30 9.30 -0.28
N LEU A 25 5.22 8.95 -1.20
CA LEU A 25 5.52 9.80 -2.35
C LEU A 25 4.42 9.72 -3.42
N LYS A 26 3.74 8.57 -3.50
CA LYS A 26 2.67 8.32 -4.49
C LYS A 26 1.45 9.22 -4.29
N VAL A 27 1.15 9.62 -3.06
CA VAL A 27 -0.03 10.43 -2.74
C VAL A 27 0.14 11.90 -3.12
N ILE A 28 1.39 12.38 -3.26
CA ILE A 28 1.72 13.80 -3.48
C ILE A 28 1.07 14.34 -4.76
N GLY A 29 1.24 13.65 -5.89
CA GLY A 29 0.69 14.07 -7.18
C GLY A 29 -0.85 14.13 -7.21
N PRO A 30 -1.54 13.04 -6.88
CA PRO A 30 -3.00 13.01 -6.78
C PRO A 30 -3.55 14.06 -5.82
N PHE A 31 -2.93 14.25 -4.65
CA PHE A 31 -3.36 15.23 -3.67
C PHE A 31 -3.19 16.66 -4.19
N ALA A 32 -2.04 17.00 -4.78
CA ALA A 32 -1.80 18.32 -5.34
C ALA A 32 -2.77 18.65 -6.48
N THR A 33 -3.12 17.67 -7.30
CA THR A 33 -4.12 17.81 -8.36
C THR A 33 -5.51 18.04 -7.77
N ALA A 34 -5.90 17.26 -6.76
CA ALA A 34 -7.21 17.36 -6.09
C ALA A 34 -7.38 18.68 -5.32
N THR A 35 -6.28 19.32 -4.89
CA THR A 35 -6.30 20.56 -4.10
C THR A 35 -5.85 21.79 -4.90
N ARG A 36 -5.83 21.69 -6.23
CA ARG A 36 -5.41 22.82 -7.09
C ARG A 36 -6.35 24.00 -6.93
N GLY A 37 -5.79 25.17 -6.60
CA GLY A 37 -6.57 26.40 -6.43
C GLY A 37 -7.35 26.51 -5.11
N THR A 38 -7.21 25.55 -4.18
CA THR A 38 -7.88 25.60 -2.88
C THR A 38 -7.03 26.26 -1.79
N GLU A 39 -7.70 26.69 -0.73
CA GLU A 39 -7.05 27.29 0.43
C GLU A 39 -6.24 26.28 1.25
N PRO A 40 -5.17 26.71 1.96
CA PRO A 40 -4.36 25.83 2.80
C PRO A 40 -5.15 25.14 3.92
N ALA A 41 -6.17 25.79 4.44
CA ALA A 41 -7.07 25.23 5.47
C ALA A 41 -7.82 24.00 4.94
N PHE A 42 -8.39 24.10 3.74
CA PHE A 42 -9.05 22.98 3.06
C PHE A 42 -8.07 21.83 2.80
N CYS A 43 -6.84 22.12 2.34
CA CYS A 43 -5.82 21.10 2.10
C CYS A 43 -5.52 20.29 3.37
N ARG A 44 -5.31 20.97 4.51
CA ARG A 44 -5.05 20.30 5.80
C ARG A 44 -6.23 19.45 6.26
N GLN A 45 -7.44 19.97 6.11
CA GLN A 45 -8.66 19.24 6.47
C GLN A 45 -8.85 17.99 5.60
N LEU A 46 -8.62 18.12 4.28
CA LEU A 46 -8.68 17.01 3.33
C LEU A 46 -7.63 15.94 3.64
N ALA A 47 -6.37 16.35 3.88
CA ALA A 47 -5.28 15.44 4.23
C ALA A 47 -5.57 14.66 5.52
N TRP A 48 -6.05 15.35 6.57
CA TRP A 48 -6.42 14.71 7.83
C TRP A 48 -7.53 13.68 7.65
N ARG A 49 -8.59 14.05 6.94
CA ARG A 49 -9.72 13.13 6.67
C ARG A 49 -9.28 11.92 5.85
N ALA A 50 -8.45 12.12 4.81
CA ALA A 50 -7.94 11.03 4.00
C ALA A 50 -7.10 10.05 4.85
N THR A 51 -6.23 10.56 5.71
CA THR A 51 -5.43 9.72 6.62
C THR A 51 -6.30 8.98 7.63
N LEU A 52 -7.33 9.64 8.16
CA LEU A 52 -8.26 9.00 9.10
C LEU A 52 -9.04 7.87 8.43
N PHE A 53 -9.57 8.08 7.22
CA PHE A 53 -10.24 7.03 6.45
C PHE A 53 -9.28 5.89 6.11
N ALA A 54 -8.04 6.19 5.71
CA ALA A 54 -7.01 5.18 5.47
C ALA A 54 -6.71 4.36 6.75
N ALA A 55 -6.64 4.99 7.92
CA ALA A 55 -6.43 4.29 9.18
C ALA A 55 -7.61 3.37 9.51
N ILE A 56 -8.84 3.82 9.30
CA ILE A 56 -10.05 2.98 9.47
C ILE A 56 -10.01 1.79 8.51
N GLU A 57 -9.70 2.01 7.23
CA GLU A 57 -9.58 0.93 6.23
C GLU A 57 -8.52 -0.10 6.63
N VAL A 58 -7.36 0.33 7.12
CA VAL A 58 -6.30 -0.55 7.63
C VAL A 58 -6.80 -1.40 8.78
N VAL A 59 -7.46 -0.81 9.78
CA VAL A 59 -8.01 -1.56 10.93
C VAL A 59 -9.06 -2.56 10.46
N VAL A 60 -10.00 -2.14 9.62
CA VAL A 60 -11.06 -3.00 9.06
C VAL A 60 -10.43 -4.15 8.26
N ALA A 61 -9.44 -3.86 7.40
CA ALA A 61 -8.76 -4.87 6.59
C ALA A 61 -8.05 -5.91 7.45
N VAL A 62 -7.34 -5.48 8.50
CA VAL A 62 -6.65 -6.38 9.42
C VAL A 62 -7.64 -7.24 10.19
N VAL A 63 -8.66 -6.64 10.79
CA VAL A 63 -9.65 -7.37 11.60
C VAL A 63 -10.43 -8.37 10.75
N LEU A 64 -11.02 -7.91 9.65
CA LEU A 64 -11.79 -8.78 8.76
C LEU A 64 -10.90 -9.82 8.07
N GLY A 65 -9.69 -9.43 7.67
CA GLY A 65 -8.72 -10.33 7.05
C GLY A 65 -8.35 -11.49 7.96
N GLN A 66 -7.99 -11.21 9.22
CA GLN A 66 -7.63 -12.24 10.19
C GLN A 66 -8.81 -13.16 10.54
N ILE A 67 -9.98 -12.59 10.80
CA ILE A 67 -11.19 -13.37 11.12
C ILE A 67 -11.54 -14.33 9.98
N ASN A 68 -11.54 -13.84 8.74
CA ASN A 68 -11.91 -14.65 7.58
C ASN A 68 -10.84 -15.67 7.22
N LEU A 69 -9.55 -15.33 7.37
CA LEU A 69 -8.44 -16.26 7.15
C LEU A 69 -8.57 -17.50 8.04
N ILE A 70 -8.85 -17.28 9.33
CA ILE A 70 -9.04 -18.37 10.31
C ILE A 70 -10.33 -19.13 10.01
N ARG A 71 -11.43 -18.44 9.76
CA ARG A 71 -12.76 -19.01 9.56
C ARG A 71 -12.84 -19.92 8.34
N TRP A 72 -12.20 -19.51 7.24
CA TRP A 72 -12.22 -20.24 5.97
C TRP A 72 -11.07 -21.23 5.84
N GLY A 73 -10.16 -21.28 6.83
CA GLY A 73 -9.01 -22.18 6.81
C GLY A 73 -8.09 -21.97 5.58
N ILE A 74 -7.96 -20.72 5.12
CA ILE A 74 -7.14 -20.41 3.96
C ILE A 74 -5.69 -20.67 4.31
N ARG A 75 -5.02 -21.51 3.51
CA ARG A 75 -3.59 -21.80 3.70
C ARG A 75 -2.77 -20.55 3.40
N TYR A 76 -1.75 -20.30 4.22
CA TYR A 76 -0.85 -19.15 4.08
C TYR A 76 -0.25 -19.03 2.67
N ALA A 77 0.17 -20.15 2.06
CA ALA A 77 0.71 -20.15 0.70
C ALA A 77 -0.30 -19.69 -0.37
N ILE A 78 -1.61 -19.96 -0.19
CA ILE A 78 -2.65 -19.44 -1.09
C ILE A 78 -2.84 -17.93 -0.88
N LEU A 79 -2.76 -17.46 0.35
CA LEU A 79 -2.81 -16.03 0.65
C LEU A 79 -1.63 -15.28 0.01
N LEU A 80 -0.40 -15.84 0.12
CA LEU A 80 0.79 -15.30 -0.55
C LEU A 80 0.61 -15.25 -2.07
N LEU A 81 0.08 -16.32 -2.67
CA LEU A 81 -0.16 -16.39 -4.11
C LEU A 81 -1.15 -15.32 -4.56
N ALA A 82 -2.28 -15.22 -3.90
CA ALA A 82 -3.31 -14.23 -4.22
C ALA A 82 -2.79 -12.79 -4.04
N GLY A 83 -2.12 -12.53 -2.92
CA GLY A 83 -1.50 -11.23 -2.66
C GLY A 83 -0.43 -10.87 -3.67
N GLY A 84 0.44 -11.81 -4.04
CA GLY A 84 1.47 -11.63 -5.06
C GLY A 84 0.89 -11.33 -6.44
N ILE A 85 -0.16 -12.04 -6.85
CA ILE A 85 -0.85 -11.78 -8.14
C ILE A 85 -1.46 -10.37 -8.13
N ILE A 86 -2.19 -9.99 -7.07
CA ILE A 86 -2.78 -8.66 -6.97
C ILE A 86 -1.69 -7.59 -7.02
N TRP A 87 -0.61 -7.79 -6.26
CA TRP A 87 0.50 -6.85 -6.21
C TRP A 87 1.16 -6.70 -7.57
N PHE A 88 1.53 -7.82 -8.21
CA PHE A 88 2.14 -7.84 -9.53
C PHE A 88 1.28 -7.11 -10.57
N LEU A 89 -0.02 -7.43 -10.65
CA LEU A 89 -0.92 -6.83 -11.63
C LEU A 89 -1.07 -5.32 -11.41
N VAL A 90 -1.28 -4.87 -10.18
CA VAL A 90 -1.45 -3.44 -9.89
C VAL A 90 -0.15 -2.66 -10.11
N ALA A 91 1.00 -3.21 -9.71
CA ALA A 91 2.29 -2.61 -9.95
C ALA A 91 2.61 -2.53 -11.45
N LEU A 92 2.37 -3.61 -12.18
CA LEU A 92 2.56 -3.67 -13.63
C LEU A 92 1.68 -2.62 -14.35
N MET A 93 0.40 -2.54 -14.00
CA MET A 93 -0.50 -1.52 -14.53
C MET A 93 0.01 -0.11 -14.25
N THR A 94 0.57 0.14 -13.06
CA THR A 94 1.13 1.45 -12.69
C THR A 94 2.34 1.82 -13.55
N VAL A 95 3.24 0.86 -13.80
CA VAL A 95 4.42 1.05 -14.67
C VAL A 95 4.02 1.23 -16.13
N LEU A 96 3.02 0.52 -16.59
CA LEU A 96 2.56 0.59 -17.98
C LEU A 96 1.62 1.77 -18.27
N GLN A 97 1.06 2.40 -17.24
CA GLN A 97 0.09 3.50 -17.38
C GLN A 97 0.52 4.61 -18.35
N PRO A 98 1.79 5.08 -18.40
CA PRO A 98 2.21 6.12 -19.36
C PRO A 98 2.11 5.69 -20.82
N TYR A 99 2.19 4.39 -21.11
CA TYR A 99 2.16 3.84 -22.45
C TYR A 99 0.73 3.56 -22.97
N PHE A 100 -0.26 3.58 -22.07
CA PHE A 100 -1.65 3.32 -22.39
C PHE A 100 -2.54 4.51 -21.98
N PRO A 101 -2.70 5.54 -22.83
CA PRO A 101 -3.49 6.73 -22.51
C PRO A 101 -4.94 6.44 -22.11
N ALA A 102 -5.51 5.33 -22.59
CA ALA A 102 -6.85 4.89 -22.22
C ALA A 102 -6.98 4.57 -20.72
N LEU A 103 -5.90 4.15 -20.05
CA LEU A 103 -5.86 3.87 -18.61
C LEU A 103 -5.71 5.15 -17.77
N GLN A 104 -5.37 6.29 -18.40
CA GLN A 104 -5.15 7.57 -17.72
C GLN A 104 -6.42 8.39 -17.52
N ARG A 105 -7.57 7.95 -18.03
CA ARG A 105 -8.83 8.68 -17.89
C ARG A 105 -9.28 8.69 -16.41
N ARG A 106 -8.73 9.63 -15.65
CA ARG A 106 -9.33 10.03 -14.37
C ARG A 106 -10.46 11.00 -14.68
N PRO A 107 -11.66 10.81 -14.12
CA PRO A 107 -12.71 11.82 -14.24
C PRO A 107 -12.15 13.15 -13.75
N ALA A 108 -12.34 14.20 -14.53
CA ALA A 108 -11.97 15.53 -14.12
C ALA A 108 -12.71 15.85 -12.82
N VAL A 109 -11.99 16.22 -11.77
CA VAL A 109 -12.59 16.66 -10.52
C VAL A 109 -13.13 18.06 -10.77
N GLU A 110 -14.41 18.17 -11.08
CA GLU A 110 -15.05 19.45 -11.43
C GLU A 110 -15.00 20.45 -10.27
N ARG A 111 -15.08 19.99 -9.03
CA ARG A 111 -14.95 20.84 -7.83
C ARG A 111 -14.28 20.08 -6.70
N PRO A 112 -13.29 20.68 -6.00
CA PRO A 112 -12.67 20.08 -4.81
C PRO A 112 -13.70 19.96 -3.68
N THR A 113 -13.98 18.73 -3.27
CA THR A 113 -14.88 18.43 -2.15
C THR A 113 -14.20 17.55 -1.11
N LEU A 114 -14.69 17.57 0.13
CA LEU A 114 -14.14 16.70 1.19
C LEU A 114 -14.44 15.21 0.95
N ALA A 115 -15.34 14.86 0.03
CA ALA A 115 -15.58 13.49 -0.38
C ALA A 115 -14.34 12.85 -1.04
N LEU A 116 -13.45 13.66 -1.64
CA LEU A 116 -12.17 13.21 -2.17
C LEU A 116 -11.25 12.59 -1.11
N ALA A 117 -11.51 12.84 0.16
CA ALA A 117 -10.77 12.22 1.26
C ALA A 117 -10.92 10.71 1.27
N PHE A 118 -12.12 10.19 0.98
CA PHE A 118 -12.36 8.75 0.90
C PHE A 118 -11.91 8.23 -0.48
N THR A 119 -12.54 8.70 -1.54
CA THR A 119 -12.19 8.34 -2.92
C THR A 119 -11.85 9.59 -3.72
N PRO A 120 -10.66 9.67 -4.35
CA PRO A 120 -9.66 8.61 -4.53
C PRO A 120 -8.50 8.59 -3.52
N LEU A 121 -8.48 9.47 -2.48
CA LEU A 121 -7.27 9.66 -1.67
C LEU A 121 -7.02 8.52 -0.68
N ALA A 122 -7.96 8.19 0.21
CA ALA A 122 -7.78 7.06 1.12
C ALA A 122 -7.72 5.76 0.31
N SER A 123 -8.77 5.48 -0.45
CA SER A 123 -8.85 4.31 -1.31
C SER A 123 -9.02 4.72 -2.78
N PRO A 124 -8.22 4.25 -3.73
CA PRO A 124 -7.11 3.29 -3.60
C PRO A 124 -5.71 3.93 -3.52
N THR A 125 -5.58 5.27 -3.24
CA THR A 125 -4.25 5.92 -3.36
C THR A 125 -3.35 5.60 -2.16
N ILE A 126 -3.84 5.76 -0.92
CA ILE A 126 -3.08 5.44 0.29
C ILE A 126 -3.21 3.94 0.56
N VAL A 127 -4.43 3.44 0.73
CA VAL A 127 -4.70 2.02 0.98
C VAL A 127 -5.01 1.34 -0.35
N THR A 128 -4.02 0.64 -0.87
CA THR A 128 -4.13 -0.09 -2.14
C THR A 128 -4.59 -1.53 -1.89
N PRO A 129 -5.21 -2.21 -2.89
CA PRO A 129 -5.59 -3.62 -2.75
C PRO A 129 -4.41 -4.53 -2.36
N TYR A 130 -3.22 -4.30 -2.92
CA TYR A 130 -2.02 -5.04 -2.53
C TYR A 130 -1.53 -4.63 -1.14
N GLY A 131 -1.76 -3.39 -0.70
CA GLY A 131 -1.49 -2.94 0.66
C GLY A 131 -2.31 -3.71 1.70
N VAL A 132 -3.60 -3.89 1.43
CA VAL A 132 -4.48 -4.73 2.24
C VAL A 132 -3.98 -6.17 2.28
N ALA A 133 -3.65 -6.76 1.12
CA ALA A 133 -3.11 -8.12 1.05
C ALA A 133 -1.81 -8.25 1.85
N THR A 134 -0.89 -7.30 1.72
CA THR A 134 0.38 -7.30 2.47
C THR A 134 0.16 -7.22 3.97
N LEU A 135 -0.75 -6.37 4.44
CA LEU A 135 -1.08 -6.29 5.87
C LEU A 135 -1.62 -7.61 6.40
N ILE A 136 -2.54 -8.26 5.68
CA ILE A 136 -3.10 -9.54 6.08
C ILE A 136 -1.99 -10.61 6.12
N ILE A 137 -1.09 -10.63 5.14
CA ILE A 137 0.06 -11.55 5.07
C ILE A 137 1.00 -11.30 6.26
N LEU A 138 1.40 -10.05 6.52
CA LEU A 138 2.25 -9.70 7.64
C LEU A 138 1.62 -10.10 8.97
N MET A 139 0.34 -9.80 9.18
CA MET A 139 -0.37 -10.19 10.39
C MET A 139 -0.43 -11.72 10.55
N ALA A 140 -0.68 -12.46 9.47
CA ALA A 140 -0.72 -13.92 9.50
C ALA A 140 0.65 -14.56 9.76
N SER A 141 1.75 -13.87 9.41
CA SER A 141 3.12 -14.34 9.65
C SER A 141 3.61 -14.07 11.08
N MET A 142 2.95 -13.17 11.82
CA MET A 142 3.37 -12.79 13.17
C MET A 142 2.79 -13.72 14.23
N PRO A 143 3.64 -14.42 15.03
CA PRO A 143 3.18 -15.46 15.96
C PRO A 143 2.55 -14.91 17.23
N THR A 144 2.74 -13.62 17.55
CA THR A 144 2.25 -13.03 18.80
C THR A 144 1.51 -11.72 18.57
N PHE A 145 0.53 -11.42 19.43
CA PHE A 145 -0.20 -10.15 19.41
C PHE A 145 0.70 -8.94 19.56
N GLY A 146 1.81 -9.06 20.33
CA GLY A 146 2.79 -7.99 20.49
C GLY A 146 3.47 -7.62 19.16
N LEU A 147 3.87 -8.61 18.38
CA LEU A 147 4.48 -8.40 17.06
C LEU A 147 3.48 -7.85 16.04
N GLN A 148 2.23 -8.31 16.09
CA GLN A 148 1.14 -7.74 15.29
C GLN A 148 0.91 -6.27 15.64
N GLY A 149 0.97 -5.93 16.94
CA GLY A 149 0.89 -4.54 17.41
C GLY A 149 1.98 -3.66 16.83
N VAL A 150 3.20 -4.17 16.72
CA VAL A 150 4.31 -3.41 16.11
C VAL A 150 4.06 -3.16 14.62
N VAL A 151 3.56 -4.12 13.86
CA VAL A 151 3.18 -3.91 12.44
C VAL A 151 2.14 -2.80 12.33
N LEU A 152 1.14 -2.77 13.22
CA LEU A 152 0.13 -1.70 13.23
C LEU A 152 0.73 -0.33 13.58
N VAL A 153 1.63 -0.26 14.56
CA VAL A 153 2.34 0.98 14.92
C VAL A 153 3.18 1.48 13.74
N LEU A 154 3.96 0.61 13.11
CA LEU A 154 4.75 0.98 11.93
C LEU A 154 3.86 1.44 10.77
N THR A 155 2.73 0.76 10.53
CA THR A 155 1.74 1.21 9.54
C THR A 155 1.20 2.59 9.89
N GLY A 156 0.91 2.85 11.17
CA GLY A 156 0.50 4.18 11.66
C GLY A 156 1.55 5.25 11.38
N VAL A 157 2.83 4.95 11.60
CA VAL A 157 3.94 5.86 11.25
C VAL A 157 3.95 6.18 9.75
N ILE A 158 3.78 5.17 8.89
CA ILE A 158 3.72 5.38 7.45
C ILE A 158 2.48 6.21 7.04
N LEU A 159 1.32 6.00 7.69
CA LEU A 159 0.14 6.84 7.46
C LEU A 159 0.38 8.30 7.88
N LEU A 160 1.10 8.54 8.97
CA LEU A 160 1.51 9.89 9.36
C LEU A 160 2.48 10.51 8.36
N LEU A 161 3.40 9.73 7.79
CA LEU A 161 4.25 10.18 6.67
C LEU A 161 3.42 10.54 5.44
N ASN A 162 2.38 9.76 5.11
CA ASN A 162 1.44 10.09 4.04
C ASN A 162 0.71 11.42 4.32
N TRP A 163 0.25 11.64 5.55
CA TRP A 163 -0.34 12.91 5.96
C TRP A 163 0.64 14.08 5.77
N GLY A 164 1.87 13.94 6.27
CA GLY A 164 2.93 14.93 6.09
C GLY A 164 3.23 15.21 4.62
N ALA A 165 3.34 14.17 3.79
CA ALA A 165 3.54 14.28 2.35
C ALA A 165 2.41 15.04 1.66
N MET A 166 1.15 14.80 2.05
CA MET A 166 -0.01 15.56 1.54
C MET A 166 0.05 17.03 1.94
N VAL A 167 0.31 17.32 3.22
CA VAL A 167 0.39 18.71 3.71
C VAL A 167 1.52 19.48 3.01
N LEU A 168 2.64 18.81 2.77
CA LEU A 168 3.83 19.37 2.10
C LEU A 168 3.82 19.16 0.58
N ALA A 169 2.74 18.66 -0.02
CA ALA A 169 2.70 18.30 -1.44
C ALA A 169 3.09 19.47 -2.38
N ARG A 170 2.58 20.67 -2.10
CA ARG A 170 2.87 21.85 -2.94
C ARG A 170 4.35 22.26 -2.92
N PRO A 171 5.01 22.45 -1.76
CA PRO A 171 6.44 22.77 -1.73
C PRO A 171 7.31 21.63 -2.29
N ILE A 172 6.97 20.38 -1.99
CA ILE A 172 7.70 19.22 -2.51
C ILE A 172 7.68 19.20 -4.03
N LEU A 173 6.53 19.37 -4.67
CA LEU A 173 6.42 19.36 -6.13
C LEU A 173 7.13 20.52 -6.81
N ARG A 174 7.25 21.68 -6.13
CA ARG A 174 8.00 22.81 -6.72
C ARG A 174 9.49 22.51 -6.88
N VAL A 175 10.05 21.74 -5.97
CA VAL A 175 11.50 21.50 -5.92
C VAL A 175 11.86 20.11 -6.45
N LEU A 176 11.02 19.12 -6.19
CA LEU A 176 11.35 17.70 -6.37
C LEU A 176 10.46 17.01 -7.42
N ALA A 177 9.76 17.73 -8.31
CA ALA A 177 8.88 17.09 -9.29
C ALA A 177 9.60 16.03 -10.13
N ILE A 178 10.77 16.38 -10.73
CA ILE A 178 11.56 15.47 -11.55
C ILE A 178 12.16 14.31 -10.73
N PRO A 179 12.85 14.55 -9.59
CA PRO A 179 13.31 13.44 -8.74
C PRO A 179 12.22 12.49 -8.27
N LEU A 180 11.04 13.01 -7.92
CA LEU A 180 9.89 12.21 -7.50
C LEU A 180 9.39 11.28 -8.61
N GLU A 181 9.38 11.75 -9.84
CA GLU A 181 9.00 10.95 -11.00
C GLU A 181 9.99 9.81 -11.21
N LEU A 182 11.29 10.06 -11.17
CA LEU A 182 12.34 9.04 -11.28
C LEU A 182 12.25 8.01 -10.16
N VAL A 183 12.10 8.45 -8.92
CA VAL A 183 11.90 7.54 -7.77
C VAL A 183 10.62 6.72 -7.94
N GLY A 184 9.55 7.32 -8.46
CA GLY A 184 8.30 6.62 -8.76
C GLY A 184 8.49 5.46 -9.75
N TRP A 185 9.29 5.66 -10.80
CA TRP A 185 9.62 4.62 -11.78
C TRP A 185 10.40 3.47 -11.13
N VAL A 186 11.44 3.78 -10.35
CA VAL A 186 12.26 2.78 -9.66
C VAL A 186 11.39 1.97 -8.68
N LEU A 187 10.60 2.65 -7.85
CA LEU A 187 9.70 1.97 -6.90
C LEU A 187 8.65 1.13 -7.62
N GLY A 188 8.14 1.59 -8.76
CA GLY A 188 7.20 0.81 -9.58
C GLY A 188 7.79 -0.52 -10.03
N VAL A 189 9.02 -0.50 -10.59
CA VAL A 189 9.73 -1.73 -11.00
C VAL A 189 10.02 -2.64 -9.81
N LEU A 190 10.44 -2.09 -8.67
CA LEU A 190 10.64 -2.87 -7.45
C LEU A 190 9.35 -3.52 -6.96
N GLN A 191 8.23 -2.84 -7.05
CA GLN A 191 6.92 -3.39 -6.69
C GLN A 191 6.52 -4.56 -7.61
N VAL A 192 6.80 -4.47 -8.91
CA VAL A 192 6.59 -5.59 -9.86
C VAL A 192 7.45 -6.79 -9.46
N ALA A 193 8.72 -6.57 -9.15
CA ALA A 193 9.64 -7.63 -8.72
C ALA A 193 9.18 -8.29 -7.41
N LEU A 194 8.77 -7.50 -6.41
CA LEU A 194 8.23 -8.01 -5.15
C LEU A 194 6.95 -8.83 -5.35
N GLY A 195 6.06 -8.41 -6.23
CA GLY A 195 4.87 -9.19 -6.58
C GLY A 195 5.22 -10.55 -7.18
N LEU A 196 6.20 -10.60 -8.09
CA LEU A 196 6.71 -11.84 -8.68
C LEU A 196 7.38 -12.75 -7.64
N ASP A 197 8.17 -12.17 -6.72
CA ASP A 197 8.82 -12.91 -5.65
C ASP A 197 7.80 -13.59 -4.72
N LEU A 198 6.74 -12.87 -4.33
CA LEU A 198 5.66 -13.46 -3.55
C LEU A 198 4.97 -14.63 -4.28
N ILE A 199 4.74 -14.51 -5.60
CA ILE A 199 4.20 -15.60 -6.42
C ILE A 199 5.15 -16.79 -6.40
N TYR A 200 6.44 -16.55 -6.63
CA TYR A 200 7.46 -17.60 -6.62
C TYR A 200 7.50 -18.35 -5.28
N VAL A 201 7.59 -17.63 -4.17
CA VAL A 201 7.60 -18.20 -2.82
C VAL A 201 6.33 -19.02 -2.56
N ALA A 202 5.18 -18.52 -2.99
CA ALA A 202 3.91 -19.23 -2.86
C ALA A 202 3.89 -20.54 -3.65
N VAL A 203 4.33 -20.53 -4.91
CA VAL A 203 4.37 -21.70 -5.79
C VAL A 203 5.33 -22.76 -5.24
N VAL A 204 6.53 -22.37 -4.81
CA VAL A 204 7.49 -23.29 -4.19
C VAL A 204 6.91 -23.91 -2.91
N SER A 205 6.21 -23.11 -2.10
CA SER A 205 5.56 -23.60 -0.89
C SER A 205 4.40 -24.58 -1.16
N LEU A 206 3.71 -24.43 -2.29
CA LEU A 206 2.60 -25.30 -2.70
C LEU A 206 3.10 -26.59 -3.38
N SER A 207 4.15 -26.50 -4.18
CA SER A 207 4.71 -27.65 -4.92
C SER A 207 5.46 -28.66 -4.02
N GLY A 208 5.76 -28.28 -2.78
CA GLY A 208 6.53 -29.15 -1.87
C GLY A 208 8.02 -29.32 -2.24
N VAL A 209 8.49 -28.65 -3.28
CA VAL A 209 9.88 -28.76 -3.78
C VAL A 209 10.92 -28.26 -2.76
N GLY A 210 10.52 -27.43 -1.81
CA GLY A 210 11.38 -27.00 -0.70
C GLY A 210 11.51 -28.00 0.47
N ARG A 211 11.12 -29.25 0.27
CA ARG A 211 11.19 -30.32 1.28
C ARG A 211 12.36 -31.29 1.12
N MET A 212 13.31 -31.00 0.20
CA MET A 212 14.54 -31.76 0.08
C MET A 212 15.70 -31.07 0.79
#